data_c46ec62608550a9129e2377b374edb44
#
_entry.id   c46ec62608550a9129e2377b374edb44
#
_cell.length_a   1.000
_cell.length_b   1.000
_cell.length_c   1.000
_cell.angle_alpha   90.00
_cell.angle_beta   90.00
_cell.angle_gamma   90.00
#
_symmetry.space_group_name_H-M   'P 1'
#
loop_
_entity.id
_entity.type
_entity.pdbx_description
1 polymer ?
#
loop_
_entity_poly.entity_id
_entity_poly.type
_entity_poly.pdbx_seq_one_letter_code
_entity_poly.pdbx_strand_id
1 'polypeptide(L)'
;MSVIRSAGLRGFRATVAELGGDAESYARQAGCPPAALDVDDLLVPEEAMATVLELAAADLGCTDLGLRIAARQDLGMLGALALAIQNSDTLGDALECTTRYLFVHACSVKISLEPDPYGTPGMAALRYGVREGVVAPPQGIGLSLGFIHRAIRYLVGPYGLGSVELPHPLLAPLSVYEEFFGVPVKGDRPAALLRVPLSLANRPLGGSNAHLRHLALAYLDEQLPKEPADVVGSVRAVVEQSLGTSSPEISAVAGLLNVHPRTLQRRLRAAGTTFAEVVDEERRTAAHRYLTGTDLPLGQVALLLGLSEQSALNRCCRRWWGATPRAIRPGRPGQLKDKDSGAALGPTDPVRRPPPLGPAYGASRA
;
A
#
# COMPACT_ATOMS: atom_id res chain seq x y z
N MET A 1 -15.24 -12.82 -1.92
CA MET A 1 -13.90 -13.41 -1.85
C MET A 1 -13.03 -12.71 -2.88
N SER A 2 -11.89 -12.16 -2.46
CA SER A 2 -10.90 -11.60 -3.40
C SER A 2 -10.19 -12.72 -4.14
N VAL A 3 -9.95 -12.50 -5.44
CA VAL A 3 -9.27 -13.49 -6.29
C VAL A 3 -8.03 -12.87 -6.93
N ILE A 4 -7.06 -13.73 -7.23
CA ILE A 4 -5.81 -13.38 -7.89
C ILE A 4 -5.53 -14.41 -8.99
N ARG A 5 -4.89 -13.98 -10.08
CA ARG A 5 -4.43 -14.90 -11.13
C ARG A 5 -3.30 -15.78 -10.61
N SER A 6 -3.36 -17.05 -10.94
CA SER A 6 -2.37 -18.06 -10.56
C SER A 6 -0.95 -17.76 -11.08
N ALA A 7 -0.80 -16.89 -12.08
CA ALA A 7 0.49 -16.36 -12.51
C ALA A 7 1.34 -15.79 -11.36
N GLY A 8 0.72 -15.32 -10.26
CA GLY A 8 1.43 -14.94 -9.04
C GLY A 8 2.25 -16.07 -8.40
N LEU A 9 1.95 -17.35 -8.70
CA LEU A 9 2.72 -18.52 -8.28
C LEU A 9 3.79 -18.96 -9.28
N ARG A 10 4.00 -18.23 -10.37
CA ARG A 10 5.04 -18.55 -11.34
C ARG A 10 6.40 -18.64 -10.65
N GLY A 11 7.11 -19.74 -10.84
CA GLY A 11 8.38 -20.03 -10.17
C GLY A 11 8.27 -20.73 -8.81
N PHE A 12 7.08 -20.81 -8.21
CA PHE A 12 6.87 -21.48 -6.92
C PHE A 12 7.26 -22.96 -6.98
N ARG A 13 6.71 -23.73 -7.95
CA ARG A 13 7.01 -25.18 -8.11
C ARG A 13 8.52 -25.44 -8.22
N ALA A 14 9.21 -24.68 -9.05
CA ALA A 14 10.66 -24.84 -9.24
C ALA A 14 11.43 -24.51 -7.97
N THR A 15 11.07 -23.44 -7.27
CA THR A 15 11.72 -23.02 -6.03
C THR A 15 11.52 -24.06 -4.91
N VAL A 16 10.30 -24.56 -4.76
CA VAL A 16 9.96 -25.59 -3.77
C VAL A 16 10.69 -26.91 -4.06
N ALA A 17 10.76 -27.32 -5.33
CA ALA A 17 11.46 -28.54 -5.73
C ALA A 17 12.99 -28.46 -5.44
N GLU A 18 13.62 -27.32 -5.66
CA GLU A 18 15.04 -27.08 -5.31
C GLU A 18 15.30 -27.18 -3.80
N LEU A 19 14.29 -26.81 -3.00
CA LEU A 19 14.35 -26.93 -1.54
C LEU A 19 13.95 -28.32 -1.02
N GLY A 20 13.62 -29.25 -1.92
CA GLY A 20 13.25 -30.63 -1.58
C GLY A 20 11.80 -30.82 -1.13
N GLY A 21 10.93 -29.82 -1.38
CA GLY A 21 9.51 -29.86 -1.00
C GLY A 21 8.58 -30.38 -2.10
N ASP A 22 7.32 -30.58 -1.74
CA ASP A 22 6.23 -30.95 -2.65
C ASP A 22 5.25 -29.78 -2.84
N ALA A 23 5.42 -29.05 -3.93
CA ALA A 23 4.62 -27.87 -4.25
C ALA A 23 3.11 -28.19 -4.36
N GLU A 24 2.75 -29.36 -4.88
CA GLU A 24 1.33 -29.76 -4.99
C GLU A 24 0.72 -30.07 -3.64
N SER A 25 1.50 -30.63 -2.72
CA SER A 25 1.06 -30.87 -1.35
C SER A 25 0.68 -29.56 -0.67
N TYR A 26 1.55 -28.52 -0.76
CA TYR A 26 1.26 -27.20 -0.20
C TYR A 26 0.04 -26.54 -0.85
N ALA A 27 -0.09 -26.65 -2.18
CA ALA A 27 -1.26 -26.12 -2.87
C ALA A 27 -2.56 -26.77 -2.38
N ARG A 28 -2.59 -28.11 -2.26
CA ARG A 28 -3.77 -28.85 -1.75
C ARG A 28 -4.10 -28.45 -0.30
N GLN A 29 -3.09 -28.36 0.56
CA GLN A 29 -3.29 -27.98 1.98
C GLN A 29 -3.87 -26.56 2.12
N ALA A 30 -3.48 -25.63 1.24
CA ALA A 30 -3.96 -24.27 1.24
C ALA A 30 -5.31 -24.08 0.53
N GLY A 31 -5.90 -25.14 -0.03
CA GLY A 31 -7.12 -25.02 -0.84
C GLY A 31 -6.90 -24.38 -2.20
N CYS A 32 -5.67 -24.37 -2.69
CA CYS A 32 -5.31 -23.91 -4.02
C CYS A 32 -5.27 -25.10 -4.99
N PRO A 33 -5.95 -25.03 -6.16
CA PRO A 33 -5.88 -26.12 -7.14
C PRO A 33 -4.44 -26.34 -7.61
N PRO A 34 -3.91 -27.59 -7.62
CA PRO A 34 -2.53 -27.86 -8.09
C PRO A 34 -2.25 -27.36 -9.51
N ALA A 35 -3.27 -27.33 -10.39
CA ALA A 35 -3.15 -26.77 -11.74
C ALA A 35 -2.74 -25.30 -11.74
N ALA A 36 -3.02 -24.56 -10.66
CA ALA A 36 -2.62 -23.15 -10.51
C ALA A 36 -1.10 -22.95 -10.43
N LEU A 37 -0.33 -24.01 -10.21
CA LEU A 37 1.12 -23.96 -10.21
C LEU A 37 1.76 -23.92 -11.61
N ASP A 38 0.98 -24.30 -12.64
CA ASP A 38 1.47 -24.48 -14.00
C ASP A 38 0.67 -23.69 -15.05
N VAL A 39 -0.52 -23.17 -14.67
CA VAL A 39 -1.40 -22.38 -15.55
C VAL A 39 -1.52 -20.98 -14.98
N ASP A 40 -1.24 -19.95 -15.78
CA ASP A 40 -1.19 -18.56 -15.35
C ASP A 40 -2.57 -17.88 -15.17
N ASP A 41 -3.61 -18.40 -15.88
CA ASP A 41 -4.88 -17.70 -16.03
C ASP A 41 -5.99 -18.18 -15.08
N LEU A 42 -5.69 -19.10 -14.17
CA LEU A 42 -6.65 -19.54 -13.17
C LEU A 42 -6.85 -18.45 -12.12
N LEU A 43 -8.11 -18.22 -11.77
CA LEU A 43 -8.44 -17.35 -10.63
C LEU A 43 -8.49 -18.22 -9.37
N VAL A 44 -7.66 -17.88 -8.41
CA VAL A 44 -7.58 -18.55 -7.11
C VAL A 44 -7.90 -17.55 -5.99
N PRO A 45 -8.44 -18.00 -4.84
CA PRO A 45 -8.59 -17.13 -3.68
C PRO A 45 -7.24 -16.54 -3.26
N GLU A 46 -7.18 -15.24 -3.03
CA GLU A 46 -5.94 -14.57 -2.57
C GLU A 46 -5.43 -15.16 -1.25
N GLU A 47 -6.35 -15.52 -0.35
CA GLU A 47 -6.01 -16.18 0.92
C GLU A 47 -5.35 -17.54 0.70
N ALA A 48 -5.83 -18.33 -0.27
CA ALA A 48 -5.22 -19.63 -0.59
C ALA A 48 -3.79 -19.43 -1.14
N MET A 49 -3.58 -18.47 -2.04
CA MET A 49 -2.24 -18.14 -2.54
C MET A 49 -1.29 -17.69 -1.42
N ALA A 50 -1.76 -16.82 -0.54
CA ALA A 50 -1.01 -16.37 0.62
C ALA A 50 -0.62 -17.56 1.53
N THR A 51 -1.57 -18.45 1.80
CA THR A 51 -1.36 -19.64 2.62
C THR A 51 -0.36 -20.60 2.01
N VAL A 52 -0.39 -20.82 0.69
CA VAL A 52 0.61 -21.66 -0.03
C VAL A 52 2.03 -21.17 0.24
N LEU A 53 2.27 -19.86 0.14
CA LEU A 53 3.60 -19.27 0.33
C LEU A 53 4.08 -19.45 1.78
N GLU A 54 3.23 -19.14 2.76
CA GLU A 54 3.62 -19.22 4.18
C GLU A 54 3.81 -20.67 4.64
N LEU A 55 2.96 -21.60 4.22
CA LEU A 55 3.11 -23.04 4.54
C LEU A 55 4.43 -23.58 4.00
N ALA A 56 4.74 -23.34 2.73
CA ALA A 56 5.98 -23.79 2.13
C ALA A 56 7.21 -23.16 2.79
N ALA A 57 7.16 -21.86 3.09
CA ALA A 57 8.25 -21.17 3.77
C ALA A 57 8.54 -21.75 5.15
N ALA A 58 7.48 -22.02 5.92
CA ALA A 58 7.59 -22.58 7.28
C ALA A 58 8.11 -24.02 7.27
N ASP A 59 7.55 -24.89 6.44
CA ASP A 59 7.91 -26.32 6.39
C ASP A 59 9.34 -26.53 5.86
N LEU A 60 9.74 -25.75 4.86
CA LEU A 60 11.08 -25.81 4.27
C LEU A 60 12.15 -25.00 5.03
N GLY A 61 11.76 -24.29 6.08
CA GLY A 61 12.66 -23.38 6.80
C GLY A 61 13.24 -22.25 5.92
N CYS A 62 12.53 -21.91 4.83
CA CYS A 62 12.99 -20.95 3.83
C CYS A 62 12.36 -19.56 4.09
N THR A 63 13.02 -18.76 4.92
CA THR A 63 12.52 -17.47 5.38
C THR A 63 12.49 -16.38 4.31
N ASP A 64 13.16 -16.59 3.16
CA ASP A 64 13.23 -15.70 2.00
C ASP A 64 12.51 -16.27 0.76
N LEU A 65 11.57 -17.23 0.95
CA LEU A 65 10.88 -17.91 -0.14
C LEU A 65 10.25 -16.94 -1.15
N GLY A 66 9.57 -15.89 -0.66
CA GLY A 66 8.95 -14.87 -1.51
C GLY A 66 9.96 -14.17 -2.43
N LEU A 67 11.15 -13.83 -1.92
CA LEU A 67 12.22 -13.21 -2.72
C LEU A 67 12.78 -14.18 -3.77
N ARG A 68 12.97 -15.47 -3.42
CA ARG A 68 13.42 -16.50 -4.37
C ARG A 68 12.45 -16.69 -5.51
N ILE A 69 11.15 -16.66 -5.22
CA ILE A 69 10.10 -16.73 -6.26
C ILE A 69 10.15 -15.45 -7.11
N ALA A 70 10.22 -14.26 -6.50
CA ALA A 70 10.34 -12.99 -7.22
C ALA A 70 11.54 -12.97 -8.17
N ALA A 71 12.67 -13.60 -7.78
CA ALA A 71 13.85 -13.73 -8.64
C ALA A 71 13.59 -14.51 -9.95
N ARG A 72 12.55 -15.33 -9.99
CA ARG A 72 12.16 -16.15 -11.15
C ARG A 72 11.03 -15.55 -11.98
N GLN A 73 10.38 -14.50 -11.46
CA GLN A 73 9.27 -13.84 -12.14
C GLN A 73 9.75 -12.76 -13.10
N ASP A 74 8.98 -12.56 -14.15
CA ASP A 74 9.13 -11.47 -15.13
C ASP A 74 7.78 -10.78 -15.37
N LEU A 75 7.80 -9.63 -16.06
CA LEU A 75 6.60 -8.86 -16.36
C LEU A 75 5.53 -9.66 -17.12
N GLY A 76 5.91 -10.69 -17.88
CA GLY A 76 4.99 -11.50 -18.65
C GLY A 76 3.90 -12.17 -17.82
N MET A 77 4.12 -12.34 -16.49
CA MET A 77 3.08 -12.86 -15.59
C MET A 77 1.83 -11.97 -15.51
N LEU A 78 1.95 -10.68 -15.84
CA LEU A 78 0.83 -9.75 -15.88
C LEU A 78 0.02 -9.83 -17.19
N GLY A 79 0.41 -10.69 -18.14
CA GLY A 79 -0.33 -10.90 -19.40
C GLY A 79 -0.45 -9.61 -20.24
N ALA A 80 -1.67 -9.26 -20.66
CA ALA A 80 -1.93 -8.07 -21.45
C ALA A 80 -1.48 -6.77 -20.74
N LEU A 81 -1.55 -6.73 -19.41
CA LEU A 81 -1.07 -5.60 -18.64
C LEU A 81 0.45 -5.40 -18.79
N ALA A 82 1.22 -6.50 -18.90
CA ALA A 82 2.65 -6.40 -19.18
C ALA A 82 2.93 -5.70 -20.52
N LEU A 83 2.15 -6.01 -21.56
CA LEU A 83 2.28 -5.36 -22.87
C LEU A 83 1.98 -3.86 -22.79
N ALA A 84 0.93 -3.47 -22.08
CA ALA A 84 0.60 -2.05 -21.88
C ALA A 84 1.69 -1.31 -21.11
N ILE A 85 2.24 -1.91 -20.06
CA ILE A 85 3.36 -1.38 -19.24
C ILE A 85 4.62 -1.20 -20.11
N GLN A 86 5.06 -2.25 -20.80
CA GLN A 86 6.29 -2.24 -21.59
C GLN A 86 6.25 -1.26 -22.76
N ASN A 87 5.06 -0.92 -23.27
CA ASN A 87 4.87 0.01 -24.37
C ASN A 87 4.37 1.39 -23.92
N SER A 88 4.47 1.72 -22.64
CA SER A 88 4.22 3.07 -22.12
C SER A 88 5.39 4.02 -22.46
N ASP A 89 5.13 5.32 -22.53
CA ASP A 89 6.16 6.29 -22.90
C ASP A 89 7.13 6.55 -21.76
N THR A 90 6.60 6.63 -20.53
CA THR A 90 7.37 6.84 -19.31
C THR A 90 7.05 5.79 -18.24
N LEU A 91 7.88 5.68 -17.22
CA LEU A 91 7.58 4.82 -16.08
C LEU A 91 6.35 5.34 -15.30
N GLY A 92 6.09 6.64 -15.28
CA GLY A 92 4.86 7.21 -14.71
C GLY A 92 3.61 6.70 -15.41
N ASP A 93 3.61 6.72 -16.76
CA ASP A 93 2.50 6.16 -17.55
C ASP A 93 2.33 4.65 -17.32
N ALA A 94 3.43 3.92 -17.15
CA ALA A 94 3.41 2.49 -16.83
C ALA A 94 2.82 2.24 -15.43
N LEU A 95 3.16 3.06 -14.44
CA LEU A 95 2.59 2.98 -13.09
C LEU A 95 1.11 3.35 -13.07
N GLU A 96 0.70 4.38 -13.81
CA GLU A 96 -0.71 4.75 -13.97
C GLU A 96 -1.51 3.60 -14.61
N CYS A 97 -0.97 3.01 -15.68
CA CYS A 97 -1.55 1.83 -16.33
C CYS A 97 -1.66 0.65 -15.35
N THR A 98 -0.60 0.36 -14.58
CA THR A 98 -0.61 -0.69 -13.56
C THR A 98 -1.71 -0.42 -12.53
N THR A 99 -1.77 0.78 -12.02
CA THR A 99 -2.78 1.21 -11.04
C THR A 99 -4.20 1.01 -11.55
N ARG A 100 -4.44 1.35 -12.82
CA ARG A 100 -5.77 1.24 -13.46
C ARG A 100 -6.20 -0.22 -13.70
N TYR A 101 -5.28 -1.10 -14.10
CA TYR A 101 -5.63 -2.43 -14.60
C TYR A 101 -5.12 -3.59 -13.74
N LEU A 102 -4.44 -3.32 -12.63
CA LEU A 102 -3.91 -4.37 -11.74
C LEU A 102 -5.00 -5.29 -11.19
N PHE A 103 -6.25 -4.81 -11.09
CA PHE A 103 -7.40 -5.62 -10.67
C PHE A 103 -7.64 -6.84 -11.57
N VAL A 104 -7.23 -6.83 -12.85
CA VAL A 104 -7.28 -7.99 -13.76
C VAL A 104 -6.34 -9.11 -13.26
N HIS A 105 -5.28 -8.75 -12.55
CA HIS A 105 -4.33 -9.70 -11.97
C HIS A 105 -4.67 -10.02 -10.51
N ALA A 106 -4.93 -9.00 -9.69
CA ALA A 106 -5.18 -9.13 -8.25
C ALA A 106 -6.15 -8.05 -7.77
N CYS A 107 -7.34 -8.46 -7.31
CA CYS A 107 -8.42 -7.52 -6.98
C CYS A 107 -8.15 -6.68 -5.72
N SER A 108 -7.32 -7.16 -4.78
CA SER A 108 -7.06 -6.45 -3.51
C SER A 108 -5.75 -5.68 -3.51
N VAL A 109 -4.83 -5.98 -4.43
CA VAL A 109 -3.49 -5.36 -4.46
C VAL A 109 -3.57 -3.93 -4.98
N LYS A 110 -2.83 -3.04 -4.32
CA LYS A 110 -2.68 -1.64 -4.68
C LYS A 110 -1.20 -1.29 -4.77
N ILE A 111 -0.86 -0.51 -5.78
CA ILE A 111 0.47 0.09 -5.94
C ILE A 111 0.25 1.59 -6.16
N SER A 112 0.89 2.44 -5.36
CA SER A 112 0.78 3.90 -5.48
C SER A 112 2.14 4.55 -5.37
N LEU A 113 2.35 5.64 -6.11
CA LEU A 113 3.49 6.52 -5.93
C LEU A 113 3.06 7.66 -4.99
N GLU A 114 3.69 7.74 -3.82
CA GLU A 114 3.35 8.67 -2.76
C GLU A 114 4.57 9.55 -2.43
N PRO A 115 4.38 10.69 -1.78
CA PRO A 115 5.50 11.45 -1.23
C PRO A 115 6.32 10.60 -0.26
N ASP A 116 7.63 10.88 -0.21
CA ASP A 116 8.51 10.22 0.74
C ASP A 116 8.01 10.44 2.19
N PRO A 117 7.78 9.38 2.98
CA PRO A 117 7.22 9.51 4.34
C PRO A 117 8.12 10.31 5.30
N TYR A 118 9.39 10.46 4.96
CA TYR A 118 10.35 11.25 5.74
C TYR A 118 10.50 12.68 5.25
N GLY A 119 9.81 13.07 4.17
CA GLY A 119 9.90 14.39 3.57
C GLY A 119 11.26 14.71 2.95
N THR A 120 12.02 13.69 2.53
CA THR A 120 13.34 13.87 1.90
C THR A 120 13.17 14.52 0.53
N PRO A 121 13.78 15.70 0.27
CA PRO A 121 13.68 16.36 -1.02
C PRO A 121 14.15 15.47 -2.18
N GLY A 122 13.38 15.45 -3.26
CA GLY A 122 13.71 14.67 -4.45
C GLY A 122 13.43 13.16 -4.35
N MET A 123 12.85 12.70 -3.24
CA MET A 123 12.44 11.31 -3.03
C MET A 123 10.92 11.15 -3.05
N ALA A 124 10.47 9.96 -3.41
CA ALA A 124 9.11 9.48 -3.37
C ALA A 124 9.09 8.04 -2.80
N ALA A 125 7.92 7.55 -2.45
CA ALA A 125 7.69 6.19 -2.02
C ALA A 125 6.77 5.46 -3.01
N LEU A 126 7.22 4.36 -3.59
CA LEU A 126 6.36 3.42 -4.29
C LEU A 126 5.83 2.43 -3.25
N ARG A 127 4.57 2.61 -2.89
CA ARG A 127 3.92 1.84 -1.83
C ARG A 127 3.20 0.64 -2.41
N TYR A 128 3.44 -0.51 -1.80
CA TYR A 128 2.63 -1.71 -1.95
C TYR A 128 1.64 -1.80 -0.79
N GLY A 129 0.40 -2.14 -1.09
CA GLY A 129 -0.63 -2.36 -0.09
C GLY A 129 -1.70 -3.32 -0.59
N VAL A 130 -2.55 -3.75 0.34
CA VAL A 130 -3.75 -4.52 0.04
C VAL A 130 -4.97 -3.76 0.53
N ARG A 131 -6.15 -4.11 0.00
CA ARG A 131 -7.42 -3.52 0.44
C ARG A 131 -7.61 -3.72 1.94
N GLU A 132 -8.26 -2.76 2.59
CA GLU A 132 -8.59 -2.82 4.00
C GLU A 132 -9.36 -4.13 4.33
N GLY A 133 -8.97 -4.78 5.43
CA GLY A 133 -9.50 -6.09 5.84
C GLY A 133 -8.85 -7.30 5.18
N VAL A 134 -7.90 -7.13 4.28
CA VAL A 134 -7.06 -8.19 3.72
C VAL A 134 -5.69 -8.17 4.40
N VAL A 135 -5.23 -9.32 4.86
CA VAL A 135 -3.90 -9.47 5.43
C VAL A 135 -2.92 -9.84 4.33
N ALA A 136 -1.87 -9.04 4.16
CA ALA A 136 -0.75 -9.38 3.29
C ALA A 136 0.33 -10.08 4.14
N PRO A 137 0.53 -11.39 3.97
CA PRO A 137 1.52 -12.13 4.75
C PRO A 137 2.95 -11.78 4.31
N PRO A 138 3.94 -11.98 5.18
CA PRO A 138 5.32 -11.56 4.94
C PRO A 138 5.95 -12.09 3.64
N GLN A 139 5.73 -13.37 3.29
CA GLN A 139 6.25 -13.94 2.04
C GLN A 139 5.60 -13.28 0.81
N GLY A 140 4.31 -13.00 0.88
CA GLY A 140 3.58 -12.28 -0.17
C GLY A 140 4.07 -10.85 -0.37
N ILE A 141 4.41 -10.15 0.72
CA ILE A 141 5.00 -8.80 0.67
C ILE A 141 6.39 -8.86 0.04
N GLY A 142 7.25 -9.79 0.49
CA GLY A 142 8.59 -10.00 -0.06
C GLY A 142 8.56 -10.31 -1.56
N LEU A 143 7.68 -11.21 -1.98
CA LEU A 143 7.41 -11.54 -3.39
C LEU A 143 7.03 -10.30 -4.18
N SER A 144 6.05 -9.52 -3.70
CA SER A 144 5.50 -8.38 -4.42
C SER A 144 6.52 -7.25 -4.56
N LEU A 145 7.20 -6.85 -3.48
CA LEU A 145 8.24 -5.82 -3.56
C LEU A 145 9.43 -6.27 -4.39
N GLY A 146 9.82 -7.55 -4.28
CA GLY A 146 10.86 -8.14 -5.11
C GLY A 146 10.51 -8.11 -6.60
N PHE A 147 9.28 -8.49 -6.95
CA PHE A 147 8.77 -8.40 -8.31
C PHE A 147 8.76 -6.96 -8.83
N ILE A 148 8.21 -6.01 -8.07
CA ILE A 148 8.17 -4.59 -8.44
C ILE A 148 9.59 -4.05 -8.68
N HIS A 149 10.52 -4.33 -7.79
CA HIS A 149 11.92 -3.95 -7.94
C HIS A 149 12.52 -4.45 -9.24
N ARG A 150 12.35 -5.75 -9.54
CA ARG A 150 12.85 -6.38 -10.76
C ARG A 150 12.18 -5.83 -12.02
N ALA A 151 10.87 -5.60 -11.97
CA ALA A 151 10.10 -5.03 -13.07
C ALA A 151 10.62 -3.62 -13.43
N ILE A 152 10.83 -2.75 -12.44
CA ILE A 152 11.39 -1.41 -12.68
C ILE A 152 12.81 -1.52 -13.25
N ARG A 153 13.66 -2.38 -12.69
CA ARG A 153 15.02 -2.60 -13.21
C ARG A 153 15.03 -3.11 -14.66
N TYR A 154 14.07 -3.95 -15.00
CA TYR A 154 13.92 -4.43 -16.38
C TYR A 154 13.52 -3.30 -17.33
N LEU A 155 12.58 -2.45 -16.92
CA LEU A 155 12.03 -1.38 -17.77
C LEU A 155 13.02 -0.22 -17.98
N VAL A 156 13.73 0.19 -16.95
CA VAL A 156 14.56 1.42 -16.97
C VAL A 156 16.01 1.21 -16.52
N GLY A 157 16.43 -0.02 -16.25
CA GLY A 157 17.77 -0.30 -15.71
C GLY A 157 17.92 0.16 -14.25
N PRO A 158 19.14 0.47 -13.79
CA PRO A 158 19.36 1.01 -12.46
C PRO A 158 18.57 2.31 -12.26
N TYR A 159 17.76 2.39 -11.19
CA TYR A 159 16.78 3.48 -11.02
C TYR A 159 16.93 4.29 -9.73
N GLY A 160 18.03 4.08 -9.00
CA GLY A 160 18.33 4.89 -7.82
C GLY A 160 17.46 4.55 -6.61
N LEU A 161 17.10 3.26 -6.43
CA LEU A 161 16.44 2.80 -5.22
C LEU A 161 17.24 3.24 -4.00
N GLY A 162 16.63 3.91 -3.03
CA GLY A 162 17.30 4.44 -1.85
C GLY A 162 17.25 3.48 -0.66
N SER A 163 16.09 2.89 -0.41
CA SER A 163 15.88 1.87 0.63
C SER A 163 14.57 1.13 0.41
N VAL A 164 14.43 -0.03 1.09
CA VAL A 164 13.20 -0.82 1.15
C VAL A 164 12.69 -0.86 2.59
N GLU A 165 11.38 -0.78 2.76
CA GLU A 165 10.74 -0.86 4.07
C GLU A 165 9.68 -1.97 4.06
N LEU A 166 9.68 -2.76 5.14
CA LEU A 166 8.78 -3.90 5.34
C LEU A 166 7.96 -3.69 6.61
N PRO A 167 6.64 -3.97 6.60
CA PRO A 167 5.76 -3.76 7.76
C PRO A 167 5.86 -4.86 8.82
N HIS A 168 6.78 -5.78 8.68
CA HIS A 168 7.03 -6.90 9.58
C HIS A 168 8.53 -7.00 9.91
N PRO A 169 8.92 -7.72 10.98
CA PRO A 169 10.33 -8.01 11.24
C PRO A 169 10.99 -8.71 10.03
N LEU A 170 12.28 -8.53 9.87
CA LEU A 170 13.04 -9.27 8.85
C LEU A 170 13.00 -10.76 9.18
N LEU A 171 12.49 -11.57 8.27
CA LEU A 171 12.39 -13.02 8.45
C LEU A 171 13.70 -13.75 8.15
N ALA A 172 14.48 -13.23 7.19
CA ALA A 172 15.79 -13.71 6.81
C ALA A 172 16.90 -12.76 7.30
N PRO A 173 18.17 -13.17 7.30
CA PRO A 173 19.30 -12.28 7.58
C PRO A 173 19.26 -11.04 6.68
N LEU A 174 19.61 -9.87 7.22
CA LEU A 174 19.59 -8.59 6.50
C LEU A 174 20.40 -8.66 5.17
N SER A 175 21.52 -9.39 5.16
CA SER A 175 22.33 -9.58 3.97
C SER A 175 21.60 -10.19 2.79
N VAL A 176 20.62 -11.07 3.02
CA VAL A 176 19.80 -11.68 1.95
C VAL A 176 18.94 -10.62 1.26
N TYR A 177 18.35 -9.72 2.05
CA TYR A 177 17.56 -8.63 1.51
C TYR A 177 18.45 -7.60 0.78
N GLU A 178 19.57 -7.22 1.38
CA GLU A 178 20.48 -6.23 0.80
C GLU A 178 21.15 -6.75 -0.48
N GLU A 179 21.45 -8.04 -0.56
CA GLU A 179 21.93 -8.68 -1.79
C GLU A 179 20.86 -8.64 -2.90
N PHE A 180 19.59 -8.91 -2.55
CA PHE A 180 18.49 -8.91 -3.52
C PHE A 180 18.18 -7.49 -4.05
N PHE A 181 18.03 -6.51 -3.15
CA PHE A 181 17.62 -5.15 -3.51
C PHE A 181 18.79 -4.21 -3.84
N GLY A 182 20.00 -4.52 -3.39
CA GLY A 182 21.20 -3.70 -3.56
C GLY A 182 21.22 -2.42 -2.72
N VAL A 183 20.35 -2.31 -1.70
CA VAL A 183 20.17 -1.13 -0.85
C VAL A 183 19.78 -1.55 0.56
N PRO A 184 19.88 -0.63 1.57
CA PRO A 184 19.43 -0.93 2.94
C PRO A 184 17.96 -1.30 3.01
N VAL A 185 17.65 -2.35 3.80
CA VAL A 185 16.28 -2.82 4.05
C VAL A 185 15.96 -2.70 5.54
N LYS A 186 14.75 -2.22 5.85
CA LYS A 186 14.29 -1.97 7.22
C LYS A 186 12.98 -2.72 7.48
N GLY A 187 12.97 -3.57 8.48
CA GLY A 187 11.75 -4.20 9.02
C GLY A 187 11.04 -3.31 10.03
N ASP A 188 9.86 -3.76 10.50
CA ASP A 188 9.01 -3.11 11.50
C ASP A 188 8.66 -1.65 11.15
N ARG A 189 8.31 -1.41 9.88
CA ARG A 189 7.90 -0.11 9.36
C ARG A 189 6.40 -0.02 9.16
N PRO A 190 5.83 1.20 9.12
CA PRO A 190 4.37 1.37 8.96
C PRO A 190 3.82 0.81 7.65
N ALA A 191 4.64 0.62 6.62
CA ALA A 191 4.20 0.19 5.29
C ALA A 191 5.28 -0.58 4.52
N ALA A 192 4.83 -1.36 3.52
CA ALA A 192 5.69 -1.96 2.52
C ALA A 192 5.95 -0.95 1.41
N LEU A 193 7.20 -0.51 1.22
CA LEU A 193 7.53 0.49 0.21
C LEU A 193 8.97 0.41 -0.30
N LEU A 194 9.14 0.91 -1.52
CA LEU A 194 10.42 1.20 -2.15
C LEU A 194 10.60 2.72 -2.17
N ARG A 195 11.64 3.25 -1.54
CA ARG A 195 11.97 4.68 -1.61
C ARG A 195 12.76 4.96 -2.88
N VAL A 196 12.23 5.78 -3.75
CA VAL A 196 12.74 6.01 -5.11
C VAL A 196 12.92 7.49 -5.40
N PRO A 197 13.78 7.89 -6.35
CA PRO A 197 13.83 9.29 -6.79
C PRO A 197 12.49 9.75 -7.35
N LEU A 198 12.04 10.95 -7.01
CA LEU A 198 10.83 11.55 -7.55
C LEU A 198 10.86 11.66 -9.08
N SER A 199 12.05 11.88 -9.65
CA SER A 199 12.27 11.95 -11.10
C SER A 199 12.05 10.61 -11.83
N LEU A 200 11.92 9.51 -11.10
CA LEU A 200 11.75 8.17 -11.67
C LEU A 200 10.49 8.08 -12.54
N ALA A 201 9.41 8.74 -12.15
CA ALA A 201 8.15 8.76 -12.92
C ALA A 201 8.33 9.31 -14.35
N ASN A 202 9.21 10.30 -14.53
CA ASN A 202 9.47 10.92 -15.82
C ASN A 202 10.50 10.16 -16.68
N ARG A 203 10.96 9.01 -16.21
CA ARG A 203 11.98 8.25 -16.91
C ARG A 203 11.40 7.58 -18.14
N PRO A 204 11.93 7.85 -19.36
CA PRO A 204 11.40 7.27 -20.58
C PRO A 204 11.65 5.76 -20.62
N LEU A 205 10.70 5.00 -21.19
CA LEU A 205 10.86 3.59 -21.50
C LEU A 205 11.38 3.46 -22.94
N GLY A 206 12.45 2.67 -23.10
CA GLY A 206 13.01 2.42 -24.42
C GLY A 206 12.14 1.45 -25.22
N GLY A 207 11.87 1.76 -26.48
CA GLY A 207 11.18 0.85 -27.40
C GLY A 207 9.66 0.83 -27.29
N SER A 208 9.03 1.87 -26.75
CA SER A 208 7.58 2.00 -26.71
C SER A 208 6.94 1.90 -28.10
N ASN A 209 5.86 1.13 -28.21
CA ASN A 209 5.06 0.98 -29.41
C ASN A 209 3.60 1.35 -29.09
N ALA A 210 3.21 2.56 -29.54
CA ALA A 210 1.88 3.10 -29.27
C ALA A 210 0.75 2.19 -29.79
N HIS A 211 0.96 1.47 -30.91
CA HIS A 211 -0.04 0.56 -31.46
C HIS A 211 -0.22 -0.68 -30.59
N LEU A 212 0.87 -1.31 -30.13
CA LEU A 212 0.80 -2.44 -29.19
C LEU A 212 0.19 -2.02 -27.87
N ARG A 213 0.55 -0.84 -27.36
CA ARG A 213 -0.07 -0.27 -26.15
C ARG A 213 -1.57 -0.11 -26.33
N HIS A 214 -2.00 0.47 -27.46
CA HIS A 214 -3.43 0.66 -27.76
C HIS A 214 -4.20 -0.66 -27.79
N LEU A 215 -3.66 -1.69 -28.46
CA LEU A 215 -4.28 -3.02 -28.51
C LEU A 215 -4.39 -3.66 -27.13
N ALA A 216 -3.32 -3.58 -26.33
CA ALA A 216 -3.31 -4.11 -24.96
C ALA A 216 -4.33 -3.39 -24.08
N LEU A 217 -4.41 -2.05 -24.16
CA LEU A 217 -5.39 -1.26 -23.40
C LEU A 217 -6.82 -1.56 -23.83
N ALA A 218 -7.09 -1.69 -25.14
CA ALA A 218 -8.42 -2.07 -25.64
C ALA A 218 -8.87 -3.42 -25.09
N TYR A 219 -7.97 -4.42 -25.08
CA TYR A 219 -8.25 -5.72 -24.47
C TYR A 219 -8.52 -5.61 -22.96
N LEU A 220 -7.71 -4.83 -22.23
CA LEU A 220 -7.88 -4.62 -20.80
C LEU A 220 -9.18 -3.87 -20.48
N ASP A 221 -9.57 -2.89 -21.31
CA ASP A 221 -10.84 -2.17 -21.18
C ASP A 221 -12.07 -3.09 -21.37
N GLU A 222 -11.96 -4.14 -22.22
CA GLU A 222 -13.00 -5.16 -22.35
C GLU A 222 -13.15 -6.03 -21.08
N GLN A 223 -12.05 -6.20 -20.33
CA GLN A 223 -12.05 -6.93 -19.05
C GLN A 223 -12.55 -6.07 -17.89
N LEU A 224 -12.68 -4.74 -18.08
CA LEU A 224 -13.30 -3.88 -17.07
C LEU A 224 -14.72 -4.39 -16.80
N PRO A 225 -15.11 -4.55 -15.52
CA PRO A 225 -16.47 -4.92 -15.17
C PRO A 225 -17.45 -3.97 -15.86
N LYS A 226 -18.21 -4.46 -16.85
CA LYS A 226 -19.21 -3.65 -17.60
C LYS A 226 -20.30 -3.08 -16.70
N GLU A 227 -20.49 -3.72 -15.56
CA GLU A 227 -21.21 -3.16 -14.41
C GLU A 227 -20.38 -3.44 -13.15
N PRO A 228 -19.83 -2.41 -12.47
CA PRO A 228 -19.25 -2.65 -11.16
C PRO A 228 -20.36 -3.11 -10.22
N ALA A 229 -20.31 -4.38 -9.80
CA ALA A 229 -21.13 -4.86 -8.68
C ALA A 229 -20.90 -3.98 -7.42
N ASP A 230 -19.76 -3.26 -7.37
CA ASP A 230 -19.41 -2.27 -6.38
C ASP A 230 -18.91 -0.97 -7.04
N VAL A 231 -19.85 -0.13 -7.46
CA VAL A 231 -19.55 1.20 -8.00
C VAL A 231 -18.84 2.08 -6.95
N VAL A 232 -19.16 1.91 -5.66
CA VAL A 232 -18.58 2.68 -4.56
C VAL A 232 -17.10 2.32 -4.41
N GLY A 233 -16.77 1.01 -4.40
CA GLY A 233 -15.39 0.53 -4.34
C GLY A 233 -14.56 0.97 -5.54
N SER A 234 -15.13 0.97 -6.74
CA SER A 234 -14.46 1.44 -7.95
C SER A 234 -14.16 2.95 -7.89
N VAL A 235 -15.12 3.75 -7.44
CA VAL A 235 -14.92 5.20 -7.24
C VAL A 235 -13.90 5.47 -6.15
N ARG A 236 -13.95 4.74 -5.03
CA ARG A 236 -12.95 4.84 -3.95
C ARG A 236 -11.53 4.63 -4.46
N ALA A 237 -11.31 3.54 -5.20
CA ALA A 237 -10.01 3.22 -5.74
C ALA A 237 -9.44 4.35 -6.62
N VAL A 238 -10.26 4.91 -7.52
CA VAL A 238 -9.85 6.02 -8.39
C VAL A 238 -9.61 7.31 -7.60
N VAL A 239 -10.47 7.61 -6.62
CA VAL A 239 -10.32 8.80 -5.77
C VAL A 239 -9.05 8.70 -4.92
N GLU A 240 -8.81 7.57 -4.25
CA GLU A 240 -7.60 7.34 -3.44
C GLU A 240 -6.32 7.59 -4.24
N GLN A 241 -6.30 7.18 -5.51
CA GLN A 241 -5.17 7.39 -6.41
C GLN A 241 -5.02 8.83 -6.88
N SER A 242 -6.11 9.53 -7.06
CA SER A 242 -6.12 10.93 -7.49
C SER A 242 -5.68 11.88 -6.36
N LEU A 243 -5.83 11.46 -5.09
CA LEU A 243 -5.37 12.24 -3.95
C LEU A 243 -3.85 12.40 -4.02
N GLY A 244 -3.37 13.63 -3.95
CA GLY A 244 -1.94 13.98 -4.03
C GLY A 244 -1.49 14.48 -5.40
N THR A 245 -2.20 14.19 -6.47
CA THR A 245 -1.90 14.70 -7.82
C THR A 245 -2.87 15.77 -8.27
N SER A 246 -4.16 15.65 -7.94
CA SER A 246 -5.20 16.61 -8.28
C SER A 246 -6.37 16.54 -7.30
N SER A 247 -7.23 17.55 -7.29
CA SER A 247 -8.52 17.46 -6.59
C SER A 247 -9.42 16.51 -7.37
N PRO A 248 -9.97 15.42 -6.75
CA PRO A 248 -10.84 14.49 -7.48
C PRO A 248 -12.10 15.19 -8.00
N GLU A 249 -12.30 15.16 -9.31
CA GLU A 249 -13.49 15.65 -9.97
C GLU A 249 -14.31 14.50 -10.54
N ILE A 250 -15.64 14.55 -10.40
CA ILE A 250 -16.51 13.47 -10.85
C ILE A 250 -16.40 13.23 -12.36
N SER A 251 -16.13 14.24 -13.16
CA SER A 251 -15.92 14.13 -14.61
C SER A 251 -14.67 13.31 -14.95
N ALA A 252 -13.57 13.55 -14.24
CA ALA A 252 -12.32 12.82 -14.40
C ALA A 252 -12.50 11.35 -13.95
N VAL A 253 -13.08 11.14 -12.76
CA VAL A 253 -13.34 9.80 -12.22
C VAL A 253 -14.31 9.00 -13.11
N ALA A 254 -15.36 9.64 -13.62
CA ALA A 254 -16.30 9.00 -14.54
C ALA A 254 -15.63 8.60 -15.87
N GLY A 255 -14.73 9.45 -16.38
CA GLY A 255 -13.92 9.15 -17.56
C GLY A 255 -13.01 7.93 -17.35
N LEU A 256 -12.35 7.85 -16.18
CA LEU A 256 -11.51 6.69 -15.83
C LEU A 256 -12.32 5.41 -15.65
N LEU A 257 -13.60 5.51 -15.25
CA LEU A 257 -14.51 4.37 -15.12
C LEU A 257 -15.32 4.10 -16.40
N ASN A 258 -15.03 4.76 -17.51
CA ASN A 258 -15.74 4.66 -18.79
C ASN A 258 -17.28 4.83 -18.67
N VAL A 259 -17.72 5.73 -17.80
CA VAL A 259 -19.14 6.05 -17.63
C VAL A 259 -19.40 7.54 -17.74
N HIS A 260 -20.59 7.93 -18.16
CA HIS A 260 -20.98 9.34 -18.15
C HIS A 260 -21.14 9.84 -16.68
N PRO A 261 -20.73 11.07 -16.31
CA PRO A 261 -20.82 11.58 -14.94
C PRO A 261 -22.23 11.47 -14.32
N ARG A 262 -23.28 11.72 -15.09
CA ARG A 262 -24.67 11.55 -14.62
C ARG A 262 -25.01 10.09 -14.31
N THR A 263 -24.47 9.15 -15.06
CA THR A 263 -24.63 7.70 -14.82
C THR A 263 -23.93 7.32 -13.53
N LEU A 264 -22.70 7.81 -13.31
CA LEU A 264 -21.95 7.59 -12.08
C LEU A 264 -22.70 8.13 -10.86
N GLN A 265 -23.20 9.39 -10.93
CA GLN A 265 -24.01 9.97 -9.86
C GLN A 265 -25.26 9.14 -9.53
N ARG A 266 -25.98 8.68 -10.55
CA ARG A 266 -27.18 7.84 -10.38
C ARG A 266 -26.85 6.53 -9.70
N ARG A 267 -25.76 5.87 -10.12
CA ARG A 267 -25.28 4.60 -9.54
C ARG A 267 -24.84 4.75 -8.09
N LEU A 268 -24.11 5.79 -7.75
CA LEU A 268 -23.72 6.11 -6.37
C LEU A 268 -24.95 6.36 -5.48
N ARG A 269 -25.93 7.12 -5.97
CA ARG A 269 -27.19 7.34 -5.23
C ARG A 269 -27.95 6.03 -5.02
N ALA A 270 -28.01 5.16 -6.02
CA ALA A 270 -28.62 3.83 -5.88
C ALA A 270 -27.90 2.95 -4.85
N ALA A 271 -26.58 3.14 -4.67
CA ALA A 271 -25.77 2.51 -3.65
C ALA A 271 -25.81 3.23 -2.27
N GLY A 272 -26.69 4.25 -2.12
CA GLY A 272 -26.89 4.96 -0.85
C GLY A 272 -25.83 5.99 -0.50
N THR A 273 -25.00 6.45 -1.47
CA THR A 273 -23.93 7.44 -1.24
C THR A 273 -23.85 8.46 -2.38
N THR A 274 -23.00 9.46 -2.19
CA THR A 274 -22.69 10.49 -3.19
C THR A 274 -21.18 10.51 -3.49
N PHE A 275 -20.80 11.07 -4.62
CA PHE A 275 -19.39 11.26 -4.97
C PHE A 275 -18.64 12.09 -3.92
N ALA A 276 -19.29 13.13 -3.38
CA ALA A 276 -18.70 13.99 -2.36
C ALA A 276 -18.43 13.22 -1.05
N GLU A 277 -19.35 12.34 -0.65
CA GLU A 277 -19.18 11.48 0.53
C GLU A 277 -18.04 10.49 0.34
N VAL A 278 -17.93 9.87 -0.83
CA VAL A 278 -16.83 8.95 -1.14
C VAL A 278 -15.48 9.69 -1.09
N VAL A 279 -15.39 10.87 -1.70
CA VAL A 279 -14.17 11.70 -1.66
C VAL A 279 -13.83 12.12 -0.23
N ASP A 280 -14.84 12.46 0.58
CA ASP A 280 -14.63 12.87 1.98
C ASP A 280 -14.12 11.72 2.84
N GLU A 281 -14.64 10.52 2.65
CA GLU A 281 -14.19 9.33 3.38
C GLU A 281 -12.76 8.92 3.00
N GLU A 282 -12.42 8.97 1.70
CA GLU A 282 -11.04 8.68 1.27
C GLU A 282 -10.05 9.74 1.77
N ARG A 283 -10.44 11.01 1.77
CA ARG A 283 -9.65 12.08 2.40
C ARG A 283 -9.45 11.86 3.89
N ARG A 284 -10.49 11.41 4.60
CA ARG A 284 -10.43 11.11 6.04
C ARG A 284 -9.44 9.97 6.30
N THR A 285 -9.52 8.88 5.55
CA THR A 285 -8.63 7.72 5.66
C THR A 285 -7.19 8.11 5.37
N ALA A 286 -6.94 8.82 4.27
CA ALA A 286 -5.62 9.30 3.91
C ALA A 286 -5.06 10.32 4.94
N ALA A 287 -5.90 11.23 5.45
CA ALA A 287 -5.51 12.19 6.49
C ALA A 287 -5.07 11.47 7.77
N HIS A 288 -5.82 10.47 8.22
CA HIS A 288 -5.44 9.68 9.40
C HIS A 288 -4.07 9.02 9.20
N ARG A 289 -3.88 8.37 8.05
CA ARG A 289 -2.60 7.73 7.68
C ARG A 289 -1.42 8.71 7.71
N TYR A 290 -1.57 9.89 7.09
CA TYR A 290 -0.50 10.88 7.07
C TYR A 290 -0.25 11.51 8.43
N LEU A 291 -1.29 11.79 9.21
CA LEU A 291 -1.15 12.43 10.52
C LEU A 291 -0.54 11.50 11.56
N THR A 292 -0.85 10.19 11.51
CA THR A 292 -0.35 9.22 12.50
C THR A 292 0.91 8.50 12.05
N GLY A 293 1.13 8.35 10.75
CA GLY A 293 2.22 7.55 10.19
C GLY A 293 3.38 8.35 9.60
N THR A 294 3.29 9.70 9.55
CA THR A 294 4.36 10.52 8.95
C THR A 294 4.63 11.81 9.73
N ASP A 295 5.82 12.39 9.51
CA ASP A 295 6.21 13.70 10.04
C ASP A 295 5.97 14.86 9.05
N LEU A 296 5.21 14.64 7.97
CA LEU A 296 4.96 15.64 6.94
C LEU A 296 4.39 16.94 7.53
N PRO A 297 4.83 18.12 7.05
CA PRO A 297 4.22 19.39 7.41
C PRO A 297 2.71 19.39 7.12
N LEU A 298 1.90 19.96 8.01
CA LEU A 298 0.44 19.98 7.86
C LEU A 298 -0.05 20.64 6.56
N GLY A 299 0.69 21.64 6.05
CA GLY A 299 0.42 22.23 4.74
C GLY A 299 0.63 21.22 3.60
N GLN A 300 1.66 20.40 3.70
CA GLN A 300 1.91 19.34 2.73
C GLN A 300 0.86 18.23 2.81
N VAL A 301 0.45 17.85 4.02
CA VAL A 301 -0.68 16.91 4.20
C VAL A 301 -1.96 17.46 3.56
N ALA A 302 -2.25 18.76 3.70
CA ALA A 302 -3.40 19.37 3.06
C ALA A 302 -3.34 19.24 1.52
N LEU A 303 -2.19 19.53 0.91
CA LEU A 303 -2.00 19.40 -0.53
C LEU A 303 -2.17 17.96 -1.01
N LEU A 304 -1.64 16.98 -0.27
CA LEU A 304 -1.79 15.55 -0.57
C LEU A 304 -3.24 15.05 -0.50
N LEU A 305 -4.07 15.73 0.24
CA LEU A 305 -5.51 15.46 0.31
C LEU A 305 -6.32 16.22 -0.77
N GLY A 306 -5.64 16.93 -1.67
CA GLY A 306 -6.28 17.79 -2.67
C GLY A 306 -7.03 18.95 -2.02
N LEU A 307 -6.53 19.46 -0.88
CA LEU A 307 -7.06 20.63 -0.19
C LEU A 307 -6.19 21.86 -0.53
N SER A 308 -6.81 23.00 -0.75
CA SER A 308 -6.10 24.22 -1.17
C SER A 308 -5.13 24.76 -0.12
N GLU A 309 -5.42 24.51 1.17
CA GLU A 309 -4.66 25.10 2.28
C GLU A 309 -4.79 24.32 3.59
N GLN A 310 -3.86 24.57 4.52
CA GLN A 310 -3.87 23.92 5.85
C GLN A 310 -5.14 24.26 6.65
N SER A 311 -5.75 25.41 6.46
CA SER A 311 -7.01 25.79 7.13
C SER A 311 -8.16 24.87 6.76
N ALA A 312 -8.20 24.39 5.50
CA ALA A 312 -9.16 23.41 5.04
C ALA A 312 -8.96 22.04 5.75
N LEU A 313 -7.71 21.59 5.91
CA LEU A 313 -7.39 20.40 6.69
C LEU A 313 -7.88 20.52 8.13
N ASN A 314 -7.66 21.68 8.78
CA ASN A 314 -8.14 21.92 10.14
C ASN A 314 -9.67 21.80 10.25
N ARG A 315 -10.41 22.34 9.30
CA ARG A 315 -11.90 22.23 9.22
C ARG A 315 -12.32 20.78 9.05
N CYS A 316 -11.67 20.05 8.14
CA CYS A 316 -11.94 18.64 7.89
C CYS A 316 -11.68 17.78 9.14
N CYS A 317 -10.54 17.91 9.79
CA CYS A 317 -10.19 17.14 11.00
C CYS A 317 -11.18 17.41 12.16
N ARG A 318 -11.59 18.66 12.34
CA ARG A 318 -12.63 19.00 13.35
C ARG A 318 -13.97 18.35 13.03
N ARG A 319 -14.37 18.30 11.76
CA ARG A 319 -15.59 17.65 11.30
C ARG A 319 -15.53 16.13 11.46
N TRP A 320 -14.39 15.49 11.11
CA TRP A 320 -14.23 14.03 11.13
C TRP A 320 -14.03 13.47 12.53
N TRP A 321 -13.22 14.15 13.37
CA TRP A 321 -12.78 13.63 14.66
C TRP A 321 -12.96 14.57 15.84
N GLY A 322 -13.55 15.75 15.66
CA GLY A 322 -13.71 16.75 16.71
C GLY A 322 -12.39 17.37 17.20
N ALA A 323 -11.26 17.08 16.55
CA ALA A 323 -9.93 17.44 16.99
C ALA A 323 -9.13 18.18 15.91
N THR A 324 -8.07 18.87 16.30
CA THR A 324 -7.15 19.50 15.35
C THR A 324 -6.15 18.48 14.79
N PRO A 325 -5.57 18.69 13.59
CA PRO A 325 -4.54 17.80 13.03
C PRO A 325 -3.36 17.56 13.98
N ARG A 326 -2.98 18.60 14.77
CA ARG A 326 -1.92 18.48 15.76
C ARG A 326 -2.30 17.59 16.96
N ALA A 327 -3.57 17.59 17.35
CA ALA A 327 -4.06 16.73 18.43
C ALA A 327 -4.21 15.26 18.01
N ILE A 328 -4.42 15.01 16.71
CA ILE A 328 -4.51 13.65 16.15
C ILE A 328 -3.12 13.03 15.98
N ARG A 329 -2.10 13.85 15.68
CA ARG A 329 -0.71 13.38 15.53
C ARG A 329 -0.19 12.89 16.89
N PRO A 330 0.34 11.65 16.99
CA PRO A 330 0.91 11.15 18.23
C PRO A 330 1.98 12.11 18.75
N GLY A 331 1.88 12.50 20.02
CA GLY A 331 2.87 13.39 20.64
C GLY A 331 4.22 12.68 20.69
N ARG A 332 5.27 13.28 20.12
CA ARG A 332 6.64 12.86 20.41
C ARG A 332 6.90 13.06 21.90
N PRO A 333 7.43 12.07 22.66
CA PRO A 333 8.00 12.32 23.96
C PRO A 333 9.27 13.15 23.73
N GLY A 334 9.21 14.47 23.94
CA GLY A 334 10.41 15.31 23.88
C GLY A 334 10.28 16.75 23.35
N GLN A 335 9.09 17.36 23.30
CA GLN A 335 8.97 18.81 23.09
C GLN A 335 7.98 19.45 24.09
N LEU A 336 8.34 19.44 25.36
CA LEU A 336 7.92 20.49 26.29
C LEU A 336 8.74 21.73 25.92
N LYS A 337 8.17 22.62 25.12
CA LYS A 337 8.71 23.97 24.97
C LYS A 337 8.43 24.74 26.27
N ASP A 338 9.50 25.00 27.01
CA ASP A 338 9.59 26.14 27.88
C ASP A 338 9.04 27.41 27.19
N LYS A 339 7.89 27.85 27.63
CA LYS A 339 7.45 29.24 27.56
C LYS A 339 6.37 29.43 28.61
N ASP A 340 6.84 29.76 29.82
CA ASP A 340 6.27 30.76 30.67
C ASP A 340 7.13 30.84 31.95
N SER A 341 8.24 31.56 31.81
CA SER A 341 8.91 32.16 32.96
C SER A 341 8.56 33.64 32.95
N GLY A 342 7.73 34.07 33.87
CA GLY A 342 7.55 35.50 34.06
C GLY A 342 6.24 35.89 34.70
N ALA A 343 6.06 35.63 35.98
CA ALA A 343 5.41 36.58 36.91
C ALA A 343 5.65 36.09 38.36
N ALA A 344 6.50 36.82 39.06
CA ALA A 344 6.67 36.77 40.49
C ALA A 344 5.42 37.29 41.18
N LEU A 345 5.08 36.70 42.34
CA LEU A 345 4.72 37.42 43.57
C LEU A 345 4.32 36.46 44.70
N GLY A 346 5.10 36.49 45.73
CA GLY A 346 4.71 36.65 47.13
C GLY A 346 4.20 35.44 47.93
N PRO A 347 4.71 35.31 49.17
CA PRO A 347 4.49 34.12 50.00
C PRO A 347 3.31 34.30 50.95
N THR A 348 2.55 33.23 51.24
CA THR A 348 1.83 33.06 52.55
C THR A 348 1.52 31.57 52.73
N ASP A 349 2.16 31.02 53.61
CA ASP A 349 1.95 30.28 54.87
C ASP A 349 0.97 29.09 54.96
N PRO A 350 1.11 28.21 55.96
CA PRO A 350 1.11 26.76 55.79
C PRO A 350 -0.12 26.05 56.42
N VAL A 351 -0.04 24.71 56.57
CA VAL A 351 -0.88 23.83 57.40
C VAL A 351 -2.04 23.11 56.72
N ARG A 352 -1.83 21.83 56.46
CA ARG A 352 -2.44 20.70 57.17
C ARG A 352 -2.07 19.36 56.55
N ARG A 353 -1.37 18.55 57.33
CA ARG A 353 -1.24 17.09 57.11
C ARG A 353 -2.52 16.38 57.54
N PRO A 354 -3.00 15.38 56.85
CA PRO A 354 -3.85 14.34 57.44
C PRO A 354 -3.01 13.19 58.02
N PRO A 355 -3.55 12.47 59.02
CA PRO A 355 -2.81 11.52 59.86
C PRO A 355 -2.60 10.15 59.21
N PRO A 356 -1.68 9.35 59.77
CA PRO A 356 -1.37 8.01 59.24
C PRO A 356 -2.42 6.99 59.71
N LEU A 357 -2.83 6.10 58.80
CA LEU A 357 -3.55 4.89 59.14
C LEU A 357 -2.56 3.78 59.45
N GLY A 358 -2.67 3.28 60.70
CA GLY A 358 -1.91 2.20 61.25
C GLY A 358 -2.36 0.81 60.72
N PRO A 359 -1.64 -0.25 61.10
CA PRO A 359 -1.71 -1.57 60.48
C PRO A 359 -2.73 -2.49 61.17
N ALA A 360 -3.33 -3.40 60.42
CA ALA A 360 -3.99 -4.58 60.95
C ALA A 360 -3.78 -5.76 59.96
N TYR A 361 -3.02 -6.75 60.38
CA TYR A 361 -3.40 -8.11 60.79
C TYR A 361 -4.37 -8.77 59.77
N GLY A 362 -4.16 -9.95 59.29
CA GLY A 362 -3.56 -11.19 59.75
C GLY A 362 -3.83 -12.31 58.79
N ALA A 363 -2.88 -13.16 58.76
CA ALA A 363 -2.83 -14.58 58.60
C ALA A 363 -4.13 -15.41 58.33
N SER A 364 -4.10 -16.33 57.42
CA SER A 364 -4.09 -17.78 57.66
C SER A 364 -4.75 -18.61 56.50
N ARG A 365 -3.99 -19.53 56.00
CA ARG A 365 -4.27 -20.92 55.64
C ARG A 365 -5.65 -21.29 55.08
N ALA A 366 -5.69 -21.80 53.86
CA ALA A 366 -5.79 -23.23 53.53
C ALA A 366 -5.44 -23.40 52.03
#